data_a7217bc86ac4621214357e0cae860eac
#
_entry.id   a7217bc86ac4621214357e0cae860eac
#
_cell.length_a   1.000
_cell.length_b   1.000
_cell.length_c   1.000
_cell.angle_alpha   90.00
_cell.angle_beta   90.00
_cell.angle_gamma   90.00
#
_symmetry.space_group_name_H-M   'P 1'
#
loop_
_entity.id
_entity.type
_entity.pdbx_description
1 polymer ?
#
loop_
_entity_poly.entity_id
_entity_poly.type
_entity_poly.pdbx_seq_one_letter_code
_entity_poly.pdbx_strand_id
1 'polypeptide(L)'
;MLQSCLDDNDHQSRSLVISTINQISEDSKEFYFTLDNGKTMFPSNSQAWGGEKFENGQRAFVIFNELEQPVNGYDYNIQVRDITKVLTKEIVTMDDEENTEEKIGDDKINATYMWISKDKKYLTIEFQYYGTHSEDKKHFLNLVINNKEADSAAENEDNTDDEYINLEFRHNSERDSPDHLGEGYVSFKL
;
A
#
# COMPACT_ATOMS: atom_id res chain seq x y z
N MET A 1 -43.96 -8.51 32.38
CA MET A 1 -42.88 -7.52 32.16
C MET A 1 -41.62 -8.29 31.85
N LEU A 2 -41.27 -8.41 30.57
CA LEU A 2 -40.02 -8.99 30.14
C LEU A 2 -39.05 -7.86 29.93
N GLN A 3 -38.10 -7.74 30.83
CA GLN A 3 -36.98 -6.80 30.77
C GLN A 3 -35.93 -7.45 29.84
N SER A 4 -35.87 -6.99 28.60
CA SER A 4 -34.79 -7.28 27.67
C SER A 4 -33.56 -6.53 28.16
N CYS A 5 -32.60 -7.21 28.74
CA CYS A 5 -31.25 -6.71 28.88
C CYS A 5 -30.60 -6.70 27.49
N LEU A 6 -30.67 -5.57 26.82
CA LEU A 6 -29.72 -5.26 25.75
C LEU A 6 -28.39 -4.99 26.44
N ASP A 7 -27.46 -5.88 26.24
CA ASP A 7 -26.07 -5.74 26.67
C ASP A 7 -25.42 -4.68 25.77
N ASP A 8 -25.43 -3.44 26.24
CA ASP A 8 -24.88 -2.24 25.61
C ASP A 8 -23.42 -2.11 26.01
N ASN A 9 -22.54 -3.02 25.54
CA ASN A 9 -21.13 -2.89 25.84
C ASN A 9 -20.23 -3.51 24.76
N ASP A 10 -20.24 -2.97 23.54
CA ASP A 10 -19.09 -3.06 22.66
C ASP A 10 -19.14 -2.05 21.48
N HIS A 11 -19.34 -0.78 21.77
CA HIS A 11 -19.12 0.33 20.84
C HIS A 11 -17.67 0.84 20.91
N GLN A 12 -16.68 -0.04 20.99
CA GLN A 12 -15.33 0.38 20.60
C GLN A 12 -15.32 0.63 19.09
N SER A 13 -15.24 1.90 18.70
CA SER A 13 -15.16 2.29 17.29
C SER A 13 -13.94 1.63 16.65
N ARG A 14 -14.18 0.82 15.64
CA ARG A 14 -13.11 0.22 14.84
C ARG A 14 -12.60 1.25 13.85
N SER A 15 -11.29 1.38 13.78
CA SER A 15 -10.60 2.22 12.80
C SER A 15 -9.92 1.35 11.76
N LEU A 16 -9.89 1.82 10.51
CA LEU A 16 -9.17 1.23 9.40
C LEU A 16 -8.19 2.24 8.84
N VAL A 17 -6.93 1.84 8.69
CA VAL A 17 -5.88 2.70 8.12
C VAL A 17 -4.95 1.87 7.22
N ILE A 18 -4.26 2.53 6.29
CA ILE A 18 -3.05 1.99 5.67
C ILE A 18 -1.85 2.45 6.49
N SER A 19 -0.92 1.53 6.74
CA SER A 19 0.29 1.78 7.51
C SER A 19 1.46 0.96 7.00
N THR A 20 2.65 1.32 7.45
CA THR A 20 3.88 0.54 7.23
C THR A 20 4.16 -0.31 8.47
N ILE A 21 4.41 -1.59 8.30
CA ILE A 21 4.86 -2.51 9.34
C ILE A 21 6.36 -2.33 9.50
N ASN A 22 6.81 -2.05 10.72
CA ASN A 22 8.22 -1.93 11.07
C ASN A 22 8.56 -2.98 12.12
N GLN A 23 9.59 -3.79 11.84
CA GLN A 23 10.12 -4.74 12.83
C GLN A 23 10.98 -3.99 13.84
N ILE A 24 10.83 -4.35 15.14
CA ILE A 24 11.63 -3.73 16.21
C ILE A 24 13.08 -4.21 16.16
N SER A 25 13.29 -5.48 15.75
CA SER A 25 14.62 -6.03 15.43
C SER A 25 14.48 -7.17 14.42
N GLU A 26 15.57 -7.51 13.71
CA GLU A 26 15.56 -8.57 12.67
C GLU A 26 15.14 -9.93 13.20
N ASP A 27 15.44 -10.24 14.45
CA ASP A 27 15.09 -11.52 15.12
C ASP A 27 13.77 -11.43 15.92
N SER A 28 13.17 -10.24 16.02
CA SER A 28 11.98 -10.02 16.82
C SER A 28 10.72 -10.34 16.04
N LYS A 29 9.77 -10.98 16.71
CA LYS A 29 8.38 -11.06 16.23
C LYS A 29 7.57 -9.80 16.59
N GLU A 30 8.20 -8.87 17.30
CA GLU A 30 7.59 -7.63 17.70
C GLU A 30 7.72 -6.60 16.59
N PHE A 31 6.64 -5.89 16.35
CA PHE A 31 6.54 -4.86 15.32
C PHE A 31 5.70 -3.69 15.80
N TYR A 32 5.80 -2.60 15.09
CA TYR A 32 4.92 -1.44 15.24
C TYR A 32 4.51 -0.93 13.87
N PHE A 33 3.56 -0.01 13.84
CA PHE A 33 3.08 0.59 12.61
C PHE A 33 3.47 2.05 12.51
N THR A 34 3.82 2.51 11.31
CA THR A 34 3.92 3.94 10.99
C THR A 34 2.81 4.31 10.03
N LEU A 35 2.01 5.29 10.39
CA LEU A 35 0.96 5.87 9.57
C LEU A 35 1.54 6.81 8.51
N ASP A 36 0.82 7.04 7.43
CA ASP A 36 1.24 7.95 6.35
C ASP A 36 1.37 9.42 6.78
N ASN A 37 0.76 9.80 7.91
CA ASN A 37 0.97 11.10 8.54
C ASN A 37 2.21 11.17 9.44
N GLY A 38 3.00 10.08 9.54
CA GLY A 38 4.22 9.95 10.32
C GLY A 38 4.00 9.59 11.79
N LYS A 39 2.76 9.40 12.26
CA LYS A 39 2.48 8.92 13.61
C LYS A 39 2.70 7.41 13.73
N THR A 40 2.94 6.94 14.94
CA THR A 40 3.25 5.55 15.24
C THR A 40 2.18 4.89 16.10
N MET A 41 1.95 3.58 15.86
CA MET A 41 1.00 2.78 16.63
C MET A 41 1.69 1.52 17.17
N PHE A 42 1.53 1.25 18.46
CA PHE A 42 2.04 0.04 19.11
C PHE A 42 0.92 -1.00 19.29
N PRO A 43 1.06 -2.21 18.72
CA PRO A 43 0.07 -3.27 18.89
C PRO A 43 0.27 -4.00 20.21
N SER A 44 -0.51 -3.66 21.26
CA SER A 44 -0.42 -4.34 22.57
C SER A 44 -0.71 -5.83 22.54
N ASN A 45 -1.32 -6.33 21.45
CA ASN A 45 -1.58 -7.75 21.22
C ASN A 45 -0.70 -8.34 20.09
N SER A 46 0.50 -7.81 19.86
CA SER A 46 1.43 -8.27 18.80
C SER A 46 1.68 -9.78 18.83
N GLN A 47 1.70 -10.40 20.01
CA GLN A 47 1.90 -11.84 20.18
C GLN A 47 0.84 -12.69 19.47
N ALA A 48 -0.39 -12.18 19.34
CA ALA A 48 -1.45 -12.89 18.61
C ALA A 48 -1.13 -13.04 17.11
N TRP A 49 -0.22 -12.21 16.59
CA TRP A 49 0.21 -12.15 15.20
C TRP A 49 1.59 -12.79 14.99
N GLY A 50 2.18 -13.39 16.01
CA GLY A 50 3.54 -13.95 16.00
C GLY A 50 3.73 -15.14 15.06
N GLY A 51 2.66 -15.72 14.49
CA GLY A 51 2.68 -16.73 13.43
C GLY A 51 2.78 -16.15 12.02
N GLU A 52 2.43 -14.88 11.85
CA GLU A 52 2.51 -14.17 10.58
C GLU A 52 3.95 -13.71 10.30
N LYS A 53 4.37 -13.86 9.04
CA LYS A 53 5.64 -13.29 8.58
C LYS A 53 5.37 -11.94 7.96
N PHE A 54 5.70 -10.90 8.70
CA PHE A 54 5.71 -9.54 8.16
C PHE A 54 7.13 -9.16 7.76
N GLU A 55 7.25 -8.51 6.62
CA GLU A 55 8.52 -7.93 6.19
C GLU A 55 8.61 -6.49 6.68
N ASN A 56 9.84 -6.07 7.03
CA ASN A 56 10.07 -4.67 7.38
C ASN A 56 9.77 -3.77 6.19
N GLY A 57 8.97 -2.74 6.38
CA GLY A 57 8.51 -1.89 5.28
C GLY A 57 7.29 -2.42 4.52
N GLN A 58 6.71 -3.57 4.90
CA GLN A 58 5.46 -4.06 4.31
C GLN A 58 4.31 -3.10 4.59
N ARG A 59 3.61 -2.71 3.53
CA ARG A 59 2.39 -1.92 3.65
C ARG A 59 1.20 -2.83 3.94
N ALA A 60 0.31 -2.37 4.82
CA ALA A 60 -0.88 -3.14 5.21
C ALA A 60 -2.05 -2.23 5.58
N PHE A 61 -3.26 -2.72 5.31
CA PHE A 61 -4.46 -2.27 6.00
C PHE A 61 -4.47 -2.84 7.40
N VAL A 62 -4.77 -2.00 8.37
CA VAL A 62 -4.87 -2.40 9.78
C VAL A 62 -6.22 -1.99 10.33
N ILE A 63 -6.98 -2.97 10.82
CA ILE A 63 -8.22 -2.76 11.56
C ILE A 63 -7.89 -2.86 13.05
N PHE A 64 -8.23 -1.86 13.83
CA PHE A 64 -7.86 -1.80 15.23
C PHE A 64 -8.87 -1.06 16.09
N ASN A 65 -8.76 -1.25 17.40
CA ASN A 65 -9.35 -0.40 18.42
C ASN A 65 -8.22 0.34 19.14
N GLU A 66 -8.39 1.65 19.36
CA GLU A 66 -7.47 2.43 20.18
C GLU A 66 -7.68 2.10 21.66
N LEU A 67 -6.58 1.99 22.41
CA LEU A 67 -6.56 1.72 23.85
C LEU A 67 -6.21 2.99 24.61
N GLU A 68 -6.86 3.22 25.75
CA GLU A 68 -6.66 4.40 26.56
C GLU A 68 -5.27 4.49 27.23
N GLN A 69 -4.65 3.32 27.53
CA GLN A 69 -3.34 3.29 28.18
C GLN A 69 -2.24 3.65 27.18
N PRO A 70 -1.49 4.74 27.40
CA PRO A 70 -0.41 5.11 26.50
C PRO A 70 0.78 4.11 26.60
N VAL A 71 1.50 3.94 25.48
CA VAL A 71 2.77 3.23 25.44
C VAL A 71 3.88 4.23 25.13
N ASN A 72 4.91 4.27 25.99
CA ASN A 72 6.00 5.23 25.83
C ASN A 72 6.72 5.05 24.49
N GLY A 73 6.91 6.14 23.77
CA GLY A 73 7.58 6.15 22.47
C GLY A 73 6.67 5.94 21.25
N TYR A 74 5.35 5.79 21.47
CA TYR A 74 4.36 5.66 20.40
C TYR A 74 3.22 6.66 20.58
N ASP A 75 2.63 7.10 19.45
CA ASP A 75 1.51 8.04 19.46
C ASP A 75 0.21 7.37 19.88
N TYR A 76 0.04 6.09 19.50
CA TYR A 76 -1.17 5.33 19.80
C TYR A 76 -0.81 3.95 20.33
N ASN A 77 -1.57 3.49 21.31
CA ASN A 77 -1.63 2.11 21.75
C ASN A 77 -2.88 1.47 21.16
N ILE A 78 -2.74 0.32 20.47
CA ILE A 78 -3.84 -0.28 19.76
C ILE A 78 -4.00 -1.77 20.06
N GLN A 79 -5.23 -2.25 19.93
CA GLN A 79 -5.55 -3.66 19.82
C GLN A 79 -5.87 -3.96 18.36
N VAL A 80 -4.97 -4.64 17.69
CA VAL A 80 -5.15 -5.05 16.30
C VAL A 80 -6.24 -6.12 16.20
N ARG A 81 -7.14 -5.95 15.23
CA ARG A 81 -8.23 -6.87 14.90
C ARG A 81 -7.97 -7.62 13.61
N ASP A 82 -7.37 -6.94 12.62
CA ASP A 82 -6.99 -7.55 11.35
C ASP A 82 -5.82 -6.82 10.71
N ILE A 83 -5.02 -7.55 9.93
CA ILE A 83 -3.91 -7.04 9.12
C ILE A 83 -4.01 -7.67 7.74
N THR A 84 -4.30 -6.87 6.73
CA THR A 84 -4.31 -7.30 5.33
C THR A 84 -3.16 -6.63 4.57
N LYS A 85 -2.23 -7.43 4.03
CA LYS A 85 -1.07 -6.92 3.30
C LYS A 85 -1.52 -6.19 2.02
N VAL A 86 -0.95 -5.02 1.78
CA VAL A 86 -1.07 -4.29 0.52
C VAL A 86 0.09 -4.69 -0.38
N LEU A 87 -0.18 -4.96 -1.66
CA LEU A 87 0.87 -5.20 -2.64
C LEU A 87 1.88 -4.04 -2.60
N THR A 88 3.12 -4.37 -2.23
CA THR A 88 4.20 -3.38 -2.09
C THR A 88 5.34 -3.75 -3.03
N LYS A 89 5.74 -2.84 -3.91
CA LYS A 89 6.71 -3.08 -4.99
C LYS A 89 7.78 -1.98 -5.02
N GLU A 90 8.90 -2.30 -5.64
CA GLU A 90 9.90 -1.32 -6.05
C GLU A 90 9.47 -0.63 -7.36
N ILE A 91 10.00 0.57 -7.62
CA ILE A 91 9.94 1.21 -8.93
C ILE A 91 10.86 0.43 -9.87
N VAL A 92 10.43 0.27 -11.12
CA VAL A 92 11.24 -0.39 -12.16
C VAL A 92 11.61 0.61 -13.25
N THR A 93 12.80 0.45 -13.83
CA THR A 93 13.17 1.20 -15.04
C THR A 93 12.84 0.34 -16.25
N MET A 94 12.17 0.93 -17.22
CA MET A 94 11.90 0.25 -18.50
C MET A 94 13.21 0.02 -19.26
N ASP A 95 13.39 -1.19 -19.76
CA ASP A 95 14.56 -1.62 -20.51
C ASP A 95 14.15 -2.54 -21.69
N ASP A 96 15.12 -3.05 -22.42
CA ASP A 96 14.87 -3.94 -23.54
C ASP A 96 15.12 -5.43 -23.21
N GLU A 97 15.36 -5.76 -21.94
CA GLU A 97 15.71 -7.11 -21.49
C GLU A 97 14.70 -7.68 -20.48
N GLU A 98 14.66 -7.15 -19.26
CA GLU A 98 13.81 -7.68 -18.17
C GLU A 98 12.49 -6.94 -18.03
N ASN A 99 12.51 -5.61 -18.14
CA ASN A 99 11.35 -4.72 -17.94
C ASN A 99 10.92 -4.13 -19.29
N THR A 100 10.66 -5.01 -20.24
CA THR A 100 10.25 -4.59 -21.60
C THR A 100 8.82 -4.04 -21.57
N GLU A 101 8.51 -3.18 -22.56
CA GLU A 101 7.19 -2.59 -22.70
C GLU A 101 6.07 -3.65 -22.76
N GLU A 102 6.33 -4.80 -23.42
CA GLU A 102 5.37 -5.90 -23.47
C GLU A 102 5.10 -6.54 -22.12
N LYS A 103 6.13 -6.73 -21.29
CA LYS A 103 5.98 -7.30 -19.93
C LYS A 103 5.35 -6.32 -18.94
N ILE A 104 5.72 -5.06 -19.03
CA ILE A 104 5.15 -3.99 -18.21
C ILE A 104 3.69 -3.77 -18.56
N GLY A 105 3.36 -3.78 -19.85
CA GLY A 105 2.02 -3.59 -20.38
C GLY A 105 1.60 -2.12 -20.45
N ASP A 106 0.49 -1.89 -21.14
CA ASP A 106 -0.17 -0.59 -21.28
C ASP A 106 -1.70 -0.77 -21.30
N ASP A 107 -2.19 -1.74 -20.56
CA ASP A 107 -3.62 -2.00 -20.48
C ASP A 107 -4.31 -0.93 -19.62
N LYS A 108 -5.58 -0.72 -19.90
CA LYS A 108 -6.37 0.31 -19.21
C LYS A 108 -6.42 0.08 -17.71
N ILE A 109 -6.04 1.10 -16.96
CA ILE A 109 -6.19 1.20 -15.52
C ILE A 109 -6.56 2.63 -15.15
N ASN A 110 -7.37 2.78 -14.11
CA ASN A 110 -7.78 4.09 -13.60
C ASN A 110 -7.22 4.28 -12.19
N ALA A 111 -6.26 5.18 -12.03
CA ALA A 111 -5.82 5.63 -10.72
C ALA A 111 -6.87 6.60 -10.16
N THR A 112 -7.64 6.17 -9.17
CA THR A 112 -8.74 6.96 -8.59
C THR A 112 -8.24 7.93 -7.54
N TYR A 113 -7.22 7.54 -6.79
CA TYR A 113 -6.57 8.37 -5.79
C TYR A 113 -5.12 7.96 -5.59
N MET A 114 -4.25 8.91 -5.26
CA MET A 114 -2.85 8.62 -4.93
C MET A 114 -2.32 9.60 -3.89
N TRP A 115 -1.40 9.12 -3.07
CA TRP A 115 -0.74 9.94 -2.06
C TRP A 115 0.66 9.42 -1.74
N ILE A 116 1.50 10.31 -1.24
CA ILE A 116 2.85 10.00 -0.76
C ILE A 116 2.83 10.03 0.77
N SER A 117 3.46 9.03 1.40
CA SER A 117 3.68 9.01 2.84
C SER A 117 4.51 10.23 3.28
N LYS A 118 4.30 10.71 4.52
CA LYS A 118 4.99 11.91 5.04
C LYS A 118 6.52 11.78 5.02
N ASP A 119 7.03 10.57 5.22
CA ASP A 119 8.46 10.27 5.16
C ASP A 119 8.99 10.12 3.72
N LYS A 120 8.11 10.29 2.72
CA LYS A 120 8.39 10.20 1.29
C LYS A 120 8.92 8.83 0.82
N LYS A 121 8.66 7.78 1.57
CA LYS A 121 9.15 6.43 1.22
C LYS A 121 8.18 5.63 0.35
N TYR A 122 6.90 6.01 0.34
CA TYR A 122 5.87 5.25 -0.37
C TYR A 122 4.95 6.17 -1.14
N LEU A 123 4.70 5.82 -2.40
CA LEU A 123 3.54 6.26 -3.17
C LEU A 123 2.49 5.16 -3.10
N THR A 124 1.32 5.45 -2.58
CA THR A 124 0.18 4.52 -2.59
C THR A 124 -0.85 4.98 -3.60
N ILE A 125 -1.35 4.04 -4.40
CA ILE A 125 -2.31 4.27 -5.47
C ILE A 125 -3.54 3.40 -5.21
N GLU A 126 -4.70 4.03 -5.13
CA GLU A 126 -5.99 3.38 -5.28
C GLU A 126 -6.33 3.32 -6.76
N PHE A 127 -6.77 2.17 -7.23
CA PHE A 127 -7.00 1.98 -8.66
C PHE A 127 -8.24 1.14 -8.94
N GLN A 128 -8.75 1.27 -10.15
CA GLN A 128 -9.79 0.44 -10.71
C GLN A 128 -9.35 -0.14 -12.06
N TYR A 129 -9.75 -1.37 -12.33
CA TYR A 129 -9.45 -2.07 -13.58
C TYR A 129 -10.61 -3.00 -13.94
N TYR A 130 -10.62 -3.47 -15.18
CA TYR A 130 -11.56 -4.50 -15.63
C TYR A 130 -10.82 -5.83 -15.81
N GLY A 131 -11.45 -6.93 -15.38
CA GLY A 131 -10.93 -8.29 -15.50
C GLY A 131 -11.98 -9.34 -15.20
N THR A 132 -11.67 -10.61 -15.39
CA THR A 132 -12.53 -11.73 -15.02
C THR A 132 -12.52 -12.00 -13.52
N HIS A 133 -11.51 -11.52 -12.81
CA HIS A 133 -11.22 -11.78 -11.39
C HIS A 133 -11.06 -13.29 -11.10
N SER A 134 -10.68 -14.06 -12.11
CA SER A 134 -10.37 -15.47 -11.96
C SER A 134 -9.02 -15.65 -11.25
N GLU A 135 -8.93 -16.67 -10.38
CA GLU A 135 -7.66 -17.01 -9.70
C GLU A 135 -6.53 -17.39 -10.66
N ASP A 136 -6.89 -17.88 -11.87
CA ASP A 136 -5.95 -18.25 -12.91
C ASP A 136 -5.40 -17.05 -13.71
N LYS A 137 -5.98 -15.87 -13.53
CA LYS A 137 -5.58 -14.64 -14.21
C LYS A 137 -4.87 -13.70 -13.26
N LYS A 138 -3.69 -13.25 -13.68
CA LYS A 138 -2.88 -12.33 -12.91
C LYS A 138 -2.76 -11.00 -13.62
N HIS A 139 -3.02 -9.93 -12.90
CA HIS A 139 -2.79 -8.58 -13.36
C HIS A 139 -1.51 -8.05 -12.74
N PHE A 140 -0.62 -7.50 -13.55
CA PHE A 140 0.65 -6.93 -13.07
C PHE A 140 0.56 -5.42 -13.06
N LEU A 141 0.96 -4.84 -11.94
CA LEU A 141 0.99 -3.40 -11.71
C LEU A 141 2.43 -2.96 -11.53
N ASN A 142 2.86 -1.93 -12.24
CA ASN A 142 4.20 -1.40 -12.16
C ASN A 142 4.18 0.13 -12.07
N LEU A 143 5.10 0.69 -11.31
CA LEU A 143 5.47 2.08 -11.37
C LEU A 143 6.82 2.16 -12.08
N VAL A 144 6.88 2.89 -13.18
CA VAL A 144 7.94 2.76 -14.17
C VAL A 144 8.63 4.10 -14.40
N ILE A 145 9.96 4.08 -14.44
CA ILE A 145 10.77 5.15 -15.03
C ILE A 145 10.95 4.81 -16.51
N ASN A 146 10.38 5.64 -17.40
CA ASN A 146 10.51 5.47 -18.84
C ASN A 146 11.50 6.47 -19.42
N ASN A 147 12.76 6.05 -19.54
CA ASN A 147 13.83 6.91 -20.06
C ASN A 147 13.68 7.24 -21.55
N LYS A 148 12.88 6.46 -22.32
CA LYS A 148 12.66 6.72 -23.76
C LYS A 148 11.85 7.99 -24.00
N GLU A 149 11.02 8.41 -23.04
CA GLU A 149 10.26 9.66 -23.13
C GLU A 149 11.02 10.87 -22.55
N ALA A 150 11.99 10.64 -21.66
CA ALA A 150 12.81 11.71 -21.09
C ALA A 150 13.67 12.38 -22.17
N ASP A 151 14.16 11.63 -23.16
CA ASP A 151 14.94 12.18 -24.26
C ASP A 151 14.11 13.04 -25.23
N SER A 152 12.79 12.85 -25.29
CA SER A 152 11.89 13.65 -26.12
C SER A 152 11.39 14.93 -25.46
N ALA A 153 11.46 15.03 -24.13
CA ALA A 153 11.05 16.20 -23.36
C ALA A 153 12.17 17.23 -23.16
N ALA A 154 13.42 16.86 -23.46
CA ALA A 154 14.60 17.72 -23.28
C ALA A 154 14.73 18.88 -24.28
N GLU A 155 13.81 19.04 -25.22
CA GLU A 155 13.84 20.15 -26.19
C GLU A 155 13.14 21.46 -25.72
N ASN A 156 12.58 21.45 -24.50
CA ASN A 156 12.03 22.68 -23.93
C ASN A 156 13.01 23.24 -22.88
N GLU A 157 13.89 24.11 -23.36
CA GLU A 157 14.79 24.95 -22.54
C GLU A 157 13.96 25.93 -21.70
N ASP A 158 13.48 25.49 -20.53
CA ASP A 158 13.15 26.39 -19.43
C ASP A 158 14.00 25.96 -18.23
N ASN A 159 15.08 26.75 -17.99
CA ASN A 159 16.07 26.56 -16.94
C ASN A 159 15.42 26.67 -15.56
N THR A 160 14.83 25.61 -15.06
CA THR A 160 14.62 25.43 -13.63
C THR A 160 15.52 24.29 -13.16
N ASP A 161 16.36 24.53 -12.14
CA ASP A 161 17.26 23.56 -11.51
C ASP A 161 16.53 22.41 -10.78
N ASP A 162 15.27 22.16 -11.10
CA ASP A 162 14.47 21.11 -10.50
C ASP A 162 14.56 19.84 -11.36
N GLU A 163 15.24 18.83 -10.82
CA GLU A 163 15.30 17.50 -11.43
C GLU A 163 13.98 16.76 -11.21
N TYR A 164 13.21 16.56 -12.27
CA TYR A 164 11.96 15.81 -12.25
C TYR A 164 12.18 14.38 -12.70
N ILE A 165 11.57 13.43 -12.00
CA ILE A 165 11.50 12.03 -12.43
C ILE A 165 10.07 11.76 -12.87
N ASN A 166 9.89 11.44 -14.15
CA ASN A 166 8.59 11.03 -14.68
C ASN A 166 8.34 9.57 -14.32
N LEU A 167 7.21 9.32 -13.67
CA LEU A 167 6.77 7.99 -13.29
C LEU A 167 5.46 7.65 -14.00
N GLU A 168 5.39 6.47 -14.59
CA GLU A 168 4.19 5.93 -15.23
C GLU A 168 3.61 4.80 -14.39
N PHE A 169 2.32 4.88 -14.07
CA PHE A 169 1.60 3.76 -13.49
C PHE A 169 1.06 2.86 -14.60
N ARG A 170 1.61 1.66 -14.73
CA ARG A 170 1.40 0.74 -15.84
C ARG A 170 0.74 -0.55 -15.37
N HIS A 171 -0.06 -1.14 -16.27
CA HIS A 171 -0.84 -2.33 -16.02
C HIS A 171 -0.69 -3.33 -17.18
N ASN A 172 -0.51 -4.61 -16.84
CA ASN A 172 -0.59 -5.71 -17.77
C ASN A 172 -1.65 -6.69 -17.27
N SER A 173 -2.71 -6.84 -18.04
CA SER A 173 -3.84 -7.73 -17.74
C SER A 173 -3.60 -9.19 -18.17
N GLU A 174 -2.44 -9.50 -18.78
CA GLU A 174 -2.16 -10.82 -19.38
C GLU A 174 -3.29 -11.28 -20.34
N ARG A 175 -3.86 -10.31 -21.06
CA ARG A 175 -4.97 -10.54 -22.01
C ARG A 175 -6.22 -11.10 -21.34
N ASP A 176 -6.47 -10.75 -20.09
CA ASP A 176 -7.72 -11.07 -19.42
C ASP A 176 -8.91 -10.32 -20.04
N SER A 177 -10.09 -10.94 -20.03
CA SER A 177 -11.31 -10.29 -20.54
C SER A 177 -11.79 -9.19 -19.58
N PRO A 178 -12.19 -8.01 -20.08
CA PRO A 178 -12.59 -6.89 -19.24
C PRO A 178 -14.05 -7.00 -18.78
N ASP A 179 -14.42 -8.09 -18.09
CA ASP A 179 -15.79 -8.45 -17.79
C ASP A 179 -16.36 -7.69 -16.58
N HIS A 180 -15.58 -7.56 -15.51
CA HIS A 180 -16.03 -7.00 -14.24
C HIS A 180 -15.07 -5.91 -13.75
N LEU A 181 -15.64 -4.85 -13.16
CA LEU A 181 -14.88 -3.79 -12.51
C LEU A 181 -14.33 -4.33 -11.18
N GLY A 182 -13.02 -4.21 -11.01
CA GLY A 182 -12.30 -4.46 -9.77
C GLY A 182 -11.65 -3.19 -9.25
N GLU A 183 -11.33 -3.17 -7.98
CA GLU A 183 -10.61 -2.09 -7.32
C GLU A 183 -9.55 -2.65 -6.39
N GLY A 184 -8.54 -1.86 -6.11
CA GLY A 184 -7.46 -2.28 -5.23
C GLY A 184 -6.52 -1.16 -4.84
N TYR A 185 -5.52 -1.54 -4.06
CA TYR A 185 -4.46 -0.65 -3.62
C TYR A 185 -3.11 -1.29 -3.89
N VAL A 186 -2.18 -0.47 -4.32
CA VAL A 186 -0.77 -0.84 -4.47
C VAL A 186 0.10 0.27 -3.88
N SER A 187 1.20 -0.11 -3.26
CA SER A 187 2.20 0.85 -2.78
C SER A 187 3.54 0.59 -3.46
N PHE A 188 4.21 1.67 -3.84
CA PHE A 188 5.54 1.63 -4.42
C PHE A 188 6.52 2.33 -3.50
N LYS A 189 7.70 1.75 -3.32
CA LYS A 189 8.80 2.38 -2.61
C LYS A 189 9.44 3.44 -3.51
N LEU A 190 9.59 4.65 -2.96
CA LEU A 190 10.18 5.81 -3.65
C LEU A 190 11.67 5.94 -3.34
#